data_e6177c02bc95fd94151edadbef6ba0a2
#
_entry.id   e6177c02bc95fd94151edadbef6ba0a2
#
_cell.length_a   1.000
_cell.length_b   1.000
_cell.length_c   1.000
_cell.angle_alpha   90.00
_cell.angle_beta   90.00
_cell.angle_gamma   90.00
#
_symmetry.space_group_name_H-M   'P 1'
#
loop_
_entity.id
_entity.type
_entity.pdbx_description
1 polymer ?
#
loop_
_entity_poly.entity_id
_entity_poly.type
_entity_poly.pdbx_seq_one_letter_code
_entity_poly.pdbx_strand_id
1 'polypeptide(L)'
;MRTVAIYGVGLIGGSFALALRKAGYDGRIVGVSSPLTIARALELGVIDEGAPPMEAASQADLVFVAQPIRVIIETIRRIAPHVGSNAVVTDVGSTKAAIVAAASEHLPAGVFVGGHPMAGKEERGVEAACAELFQGRVWAFTPVQAGDMARTEFRQFLQWVERVGALPVVLDASEHDRTAALTSHLPQLASTALAAMLQDAFPGGPPTLHGPGLADMTRLARSSFDIWADIFDTNRQNVSAALEAWMAILRDLHAALAKGRETDIRSIFARAELFAASMRTRRTESQDNLFT
;
A
#
# COMPACT_ATOMS: atom_id res chain seq x y z
N MET A 1 -22.58 -1.47 9.66
CA MET A 1 -21.55 -2.50 9.47
C MET A 1 -21.51 -3.36 10.72
N ARG A 2 -21.91 -4.64 10.63
CA ARG A 2 -22.00 -5.60 11.76
C ARG A 2 -20.95 -6.71 11.63
N THR A 3 -20.60 -7.10 10.40
CA THR A 3 -19.66 -8.18 10.13
C THR A 3 -18.57 -7.71 9.15
N VAL A 4 -17.34 -7.88 9.54
CA VAL A 4 -16.15 -7.61 8.72
C VAL A 4 -15.44 -8.94 8.41
N ALA A 5 -15.34 -9.31 7.14
CA ALA A 5 -14.55 -10.46 6.70
C ALA A 5 -13.18 -10.01 6.20
N ILE A 6 -12.10 -10.51 6.81
CA ILE A 6 -10.72 -10.17 6.49
C ILE A 6 -10.06 -11.35 5.78
N TYR A 7 -9.78 -11.19 4.49
CA TYR A 7 -9.05 -12.15 3.67
C TYR A 7 -7.55 -11.84 3.72
N GLY A 8 -6.79 -12.70 4.37
CA GLY A 8 -5.39 -12.47 4.68
C GLY A 8 -5.20 -11.79 6.03
N VAL A 9 -5.22 -12.57 7.12
CA VAL A 9 -5.02 -12.10 8.50
C VAL A 9 -3.51 -12.06 8.81
N GLY A 10 -2.78 -11.28 7.99
CA GLY A 10 -1.35 -10.98 8.20
C GLY A 10 -1.14 -9.62 8.86
N LEU A 11 -0.01 -8.98 8.57
CA LEU A 11 0.33 -7.64 9.08
C LEU A 11 -0.81 -6.63 8.83
N ILE A 12 -1.21 -6.43 7.57
CA ILE A 12 -2.18 -5.38 7.21
C ILE A 12 -3.60 -5.76 7.68
N GLY A 13 -4.07 -6.98 7.36
CA GLY A 13 -5.41 -7.43 7.76
C GLY A 13 -5.57 -7.54 9.27
N GLY A 14 -4.58 -8.07 9.97
CA GLY A 14 -4.56 -8.12 11.43
C GLY A 14 -4.50 -6.73 12.07
N SER A 15 -3.69 -5.82 11.52
CA SER A 15 -3.64 -4.44 12.01
C SER A 15 -4.97 -3.71 11.82
N PHE A 16 -5.68 -3.96 10.71
CA PHE A 16 -7.00 -3.37 10.49
C PHE A 16 -8.01 -3.89 11.51
N ALA A 17 -8.02 -5.19 11.80
CA ALA A 17 -8.84 -5.77 12.85
C ALA A 17 -8.59 -5.12 14.23
N LEU A 18 -7.32 -5.04 14.63
CA LEU A 18 -6.91 -4.41 15.89
C LEU A 18 -7.26 -2.92 15.94
N ALA A 19 -7.05 -2.20 14.82
CA ALA A 19 -7.39 -0.78 14.73
C ALA A 19 -8.89 -0.55 14.85
N LEU A 20 -9.74 -1.38 14.24
CA LEU A 20 -11.18 -1.35 14.40
C LEU A 20 -11.59 -1.56 15.88
N ARG A 21 -11.03 -2.57 16.54
CA ARG A 21 -11.30 -2.81 17.98
C ARG A 21 -10.91 -1.62 18.85
N LYS A 22 -9.72 -1.07 18.63
CA LYS A 22 -9.25 0.12 19.33
C LYS A 22 -10.16 1.34 19.08
N ALA A 23 -10.71 1.47 17.88
CA ALA A 23 -11.65 2.53 17.50
C ALA A 23 -13.10 2.29 18.00
N GLY A 24 -13.35 1.22 18.77
CA GLY A 24 -14.65 0.90 19.37
C GLY A 24 -15.59 0.08 18.48
N TYR A 25 -15.07 -0.64 17.49
CA TYR A 25 -15.87 -1.57 16.70
C TYR A 25 -16.24 -2.81 17.54
N ASP A 26 -17.51 -3.02 17.75
CA ASP A 26 -18.11 -4.11 18.55
C ASP A 26 -18.75 -5.22 17.70
N GLY A 27 -18.76 -5.07 16.37
CA GLY A 27 -19.24 -6.08 15.42
C GLY A 27 -18.30 -7.28 15.31
N ARG A 28 -18.72 -8.27 14.51
CA ARG A 28 -17.99 -9.52 14.29
C ARG A 28 -16.86 -9.35 13.27
N ILE A 29 -15.67 -9.85 13.61
CA ILE A 29 -14.49 -9.90 12.71
C ILE A 29 -14.20 -11.35 12.36
N VAL A 30 -14.38 -11.71 11.10
CA VAL A 30 -14.21 -13.05 10.55
C VAL A 30 -12.91 -13.11 9.75
N GLY A 31 -12.01 -14.02 10.09
CA GLY A 31 -10.76 -14.23 9.37
C GLY A 31 -10.86 -15.31 8.29
N VAL A 32 -10.29 -15.05 7.13
CA VAL A 32 -10.08 -16.01 6.05
C VAL A 32 -8.59 -16.09 5.74
N SER A 33 -7.92 -17.17 6.15
CA SER A 33 -6.50 -17.37 5.97
C SER A 33 -6.14 -18.86 6.09
N SER A 34 -4.84 -19.21 6.16
CA SER A 34 -4.41 -20.58 6.46
C SER A 34 -4.87 -20.99 7.86
N PRO A 35 -5.12 -22.31 8.10
CA PRO A 35 -5.52 -22.79 9.44
C PRO A 35 -4.56 -22.36 10.55
N LEU A 36 -3.26 -22.36 10.28
CA LEU A 36 -2.24 -21.94 11.25
C LEU A 36 -2.36 -20.43 11.58
N THR A 37 -2.57 -19.58 10.55
CA THR A 37 -2.74 -18.15 10.75
C THR A 37 -4.04 -17.84 11.50
N ILE A 38 -5.14 -18.56 11.20
CA ILE A 38 -6.41 -18.41 11.91
C ILE A 38 -6.27 -18.79 13.39
N ALA A 39 -5.65 -19.94 13.69
CA ALA A 39 -5.42 -20.36 15.08
C ALA A 39 -4.64 -19.29 15.85
N ARG A 40 -3.59 -18.76 15.25
CA ARG A 40 -2.75 -17.73 15.86
C ARG A 40 -3.50 -16.38 16.04
N ALA A 41 -4.28 -15.99 15.06
CA ALA A 41 -5.08 -14.76 15.12
C ALA A 41 -6.16 -14.83 16.22
N LEU A 42 -6.77 -16.02 16.43
CA LEU A 42 -7.70 -16.27 17.53
C LEU A 42 -7.01 -16.18 18.88
N GLU A 43 -5.85 -16.84 19.05
CA GLU A 43 -5.04 -16.76 20.29
C GLU A 43 -4.70 -15.30 20.67
N LEU A 44 -4.35 -14.49 19.67
CA LEU A 44 -3.99 -13.08 19.86
C LEU A 44 -5.20 -12.15 20.00
N GLY A 45 -6.42 -12.66 19.90
CA GLY A 45 -7.64 -11.86 19.96
C GLY A 45 -7.80 -10.87 18.79
N VAL A 46 -7.17 -11.16 17.64
CA VAL A 46 -7.23 -10.30 16.44
C VAL A 46 -8.56 -10.46 15.70
N ILE A 47 -9.08 -11.68 15.67
CA ILE A 47 -10.38 -12.04 15.04
C ILE A 47 -11.25 -12.80 16.02
N ASP A 48 -12.55 -12.82 15.78
CA ASP A 48 -13.50 -13.57 16.62
C ASP A 48 -13.66 -15.03 16.17
N GLU A 49 -13.54 -15.28 14.87
CA GLU A 49 -13.67 -16.62 14.28
C GLU A 49 -12.96 -16.71 12.92
N GLY A 50 -12.69 -17.93 12.47
CA GLY A 50 -12.28 -18.23 11.12
C GLY A 50 -13.44 -18.85 10.32
N ALA A 51 -13.56 -18.54 9.02
CA ALA A 51 -14.59 -19.13 8.16
C ALA A 51 -14.06 -19.48 6.75
N PRO A 52 -14.76 -20.39 6.05
CA PRO A 52 -14.52 -20.64 4.62
C PRO A 52 -14.75 -19.37 3.79
N PRO A 53 -13.99 -19.16 2.68
CA PRO A 53 -14.03 -17.90 1.95
C PRO A 53 -15.43 -17.50 1.46
N MET A 54 -16.21 -18.41 0.87
CA MET A 54 -17.53 -18.10 0.31
C MET A 54 -18.57 -17.78 1.41
N GLU A 55 -18.49 -18.48 2.53
CA GLU A 55 -19.33 -18.25 3.68
C GLU A 55 -19.05 -16.87 4.29
N ALA A 56 -17.77 -16.53 4.49
CA ALA A 56 -17.37 -15.24 4.99
C ALA A 56 -17.87 -14.10 4.07
N ALA A 57 -17.75 -14.25 2.74
CA ALA A 57 -18.23 -13.26 1.77
C ALA A 57 -19.76 -13.04 1.86
N SER A 58 -20.53 -14.12 2.00
CA SER A 58 -22.00 -14.05 2.02
C SER A 58 -22.59 -13.41 3.27
N GLN A 59 -21.83 -13.38 4.37
CA GLN A 59 -22.27 -12.85 5.66
C GLN A 59 -21.73 -11.44 5.96
N ALA A 60 -20.76 -10.96 5.17
CA ALA A 60 -20.03 -9.73 5.44
C ALA A 60 -20.77 -8.48 4.95
N ASP A 61 -20.79 -7.43 5.78
CA ASP A 61 -21.08 -6.07 5.34
C ASP A 61 -19.83 -5.41 4.73
N LEU A 62 -18.62 -5.80 5.21
CA LEU A 62 -17.33 -5.39 4.65
C LEU A 62 -16.47 -6.63 4.38
N VAL A 63 -16.05 -6.78 3.14
CA VAL A 63 -15.03 -7.74 2.69
C VAL A 63 -13.72 -6.97 2.49
N PHE A 64 -12.76 -7.20 3.37
CA PHE A 64 -11.45 -6.55 3.38
C PHE A 64 -10.38 -7.52 2.90
N VAL A 65 -9.85 -7.31 1.68
CA VAL A 65 -8.93 -8.26 1.03
C VAL A 65 -7.48 -7.79 1.19
N ALA A 66 -6.77 -8.34 2.18
CA ALA A 66 -5.40 -8.01 2.55
C ALA A 66 -4.42 -9.13 2.15
N GLN A 67 -4.30 -9.36 0.86
CA GLN A 67 -3.52 -10.42 0.23
C GLN A 67 -2.55 -9.85 -0.82
N PRO A 68 -1.59 -10.64 -1.36
CA PRO A 68 -0.81 -10.27 -2.54
C PRO A 68 -1.71 -9.95 -3.74
N ILE A 69 -1.27 -9.05 -4.63
CA ILE A 69 -2.11 -8.46 -5.70
C ILE A 69 -2.77 -9.53 -6.58
N ARG A 70 -2.02 -10.54 -7.02
CA ARG A 70 -2.58 -11.63 -7.83
C ARG A 70 -3.63 -12.44 -7.08
N VAL A 71 -3.40 -12.66 -5.78
CA VAL A 71 -4.34 -13.38 -4.92
C VAL A 71 -5.58 -12.53 -4.65
N ILE A 72 -5.46 -11.20 -4.52
CA ILE A 72 -6.61 -10.27 -4.44
C ILE A 72 -7.50 -10.44 -5.66
N ILE A 73 -6.93 -10.40 -6.87
CA ILE A 73 -7.66 -10.54 -8.13
C ILE A 73 -8.38 -11.90 -8.19
N GLU A 74 -7.70 -12.98 -7.82
CA GLU A 74 -8.28 -14.31 -7.76
C GLU A 74 -9.40 -14.42 -6.71
N THR A 75 -9.17 -13.85 -5.53
CA THR A 75 -10.16 -13.83 -4.45
C THR A 75 -11.43 -13.10 -4.89
N ILE A 76 -11.31 -11.91 -5.50
CA ILE A 76 -12.43 -11.15 -6.04
C ILE A 76 -13.28 -12.02 -6.99
N ARG A 77 -12.64 -12.69 -7.95
CA ARG A 77 -13.34 -13.59 -8.90
C ARG A 77 -14.11 -14.70 -8.20
N ARG A 78 -13.48 -15.32 -7.21
CA ARG A 78 -14.06 -16.48 -6.50
C ARG A 78 -15.21 -16.11 -5.59
N ILE A 79 -15.15 -14.96 -4.89
CA ILE A 79 -16.19 -14.56 -3.96
C ILE A 79 -17.35 -13.81 -4.61
N ALA A 80 -17.18 -13.31 -5.83
CA ALA A 80 -18.16 -12.47 -6.52
C ALA A 80 -19.59 -13.02 -6.51
N PRO A 81 -19.85 -14.34 -6.74
CA PRO A 81 -21.21 -14.89 -6.69
C PRO A 81 -21.84 -14.91 -5.28
N HIS A 82 -21.03 -14.66 -4.23
CA HIS A 82 -21.44 -14.77 -2.83
C HIS A 82 -21.52 -13.41 -2.13
N VAL A 83 -21.06 -12.33 -2.78
CA VAL A 83 -21.08 -10.99 -2.20
C VAL A 83 -22.47 -10.39 -2.26
N GLY A 84 -22.98 -9.93 -1.13
CA GLY A 84 -24.28 -9.24 -1.05
C GLY A 84 -24.25 -7.88 -1.75
N SER A 85 -25.36 -7.45 -2.35
CA SER A 85 -25.48 -6.16 -3.04
C SER A 85 -25.25 -4.93 -2.15
N ASN A 86 -25.44 -5.09 -0.83
CA ASN A 86 -25.22 -4.04 0.17
C ASN A 86 -23.85 -4.15 0.86
N ALA A 87 -23.04 -5.14 0.49
CA ALA A 87 -21.69 -5.25 1.01
C ALA A 87 -20.76 -4.19 0.40
N VAL A 88 -19.68 -3.88 1.12
CA VAL A 88 -18.52 -3.19 0.59
C VAL A 88 -17.41 -4.22 0.41
N VAL A 89 -16.80 -4.26 -0.76
CA VAL A 89 -15.56 -4.99 -1.02
C VAL A 89 -14.45 -3.98 -1.24
N THR A 90 -13.35 -4.14 -0.53
CA THR A 90 -12.15 -3.32 -0.70
C THR A 90 -10.89 -4.17 -0.55
N ASP A 91 -9.79 -3.66 -1.04
CA ASP A 91 -8.50 -4.32 -0.98
C ASP A 91 -7.40 -3.41 -0.38
N VAL A 92 -6.17 -3.91 -0.33
CA VAL A 92 -5.01 -3.16 0.16
C VAL A 92 -3.81 -3.23 -0.82
N GLY A 93 -4.05 -3.61 -2.05
CA GLY A 93 -3.00 -3.81 -3.04
C GLY A 93 -2.21 -2.53 -3.34
N SER A 94 -0.91 -2.69 -3.59
CA SER A 94 0.00 -1.57 -3.89
C SER A 94 -0.17 -1.01 -5.31
N THR A 95 -0.91 -1.70 -6.18
CA THR A 95 -1.36 -1.23 -7.50
C THR A 95 -2.86 -1.38 -7.62
N LYS A 96 -3.51 -0.51 -8.40
CA LYS A 96 -4.97 -0.42 -8.41
C LYS A 96 -5.62 -0.80 -9.74
N ALA A 97 -5.02 -0.40 -10.86
CA ALA A 97 -5.68 -0.54 -12.17
C ALA A 97 -6.13 -1.98 -12.48
N ALA A 98 -5.26 -2.97 -12.26
CA ALA A 98 -5.58 -4.38 -12.51
C ALA A 98 -6.65 -4.91 -11.55
N ILE A 99 -6.63 -4.50 -10.27
CA ILE A 99 -7.60 -4.94 -9.26
C ILE A 99 -8.97 -4.32 -9.54
N VAL A 100 -9.03 -3.01 -9.84
CA VAL A 100 -10.26 -2.29 -10.18
C VAL A 100 -10.90 -2.88 -11.44
N ALA A 101 -10.09 -3.21 -12.47
CA ALA A 101 -10.57 -3.87 -13.69
C ALA A 101 -11.21 -5.24 -13.38
N ALA A 102 -10.54 -6.07 -12.59
CA ALA A 102 -11.08 -7.38 -12.19
C ALA A 102 -12.36 -7.24 -11.34
N ALA A 103 -12.43 -6.26 -10.45
CA ALA A 103 -13.62 -6.00 -9.66
C ALA A 103 -14.79 -5.51 -10.51
N SER A 104 -14.52 -4.62 -11.48
CA SER A 104 -15.54 -4.13 -12.43
C SER A 104 -16.11 -5.24 -13.31
N GLU A 105 -15.30 -6.25 -13.63
CA GLU A 105 -15.73 -7.39 -14.48
C GLU A 105 -16.57 -8.41 -13.70
N HIS A 106 -16.27 -8.63 -12.43
CA HIS A 106 -16.81 -9.78 -11.70
C HIS A 106 -17.77 -9.45 -10.58
N LEU A 107 -17.63 -8.29 -9.91
CA LEU A 107 -18.48 -7.91 -8.79
C LEU A 107 -19.72 -7.12 -9.24
N PRO A 108 -20.82 -7.16 -8.48
CA PRO A 108 -21.96 -6.29 -8.73
C PRO A 108 -21.54 -4.80 -8.73
N ALA A 109 -22.18 -4.01 -9.59
CA ALA A 109 -21.87 -2.58 -9.69
C ALA A 109 -22.01 -1.87 -8.33
N GLY A 110 -21.02 -1.04 -8.00
CA GLY A 110 -21.00 -0.21 -6.82
C GLY A 110 -20.58 -0.91 -5.53
N VAL A 111 -20.38 -2.23 -5.47
CA VAL A 111 -19.94 -2.89 -4.22
C VAL A 111 -18.45 -2.78 -3.96
N PHE A 112 -17.65 -2.46 -4.98
CA PHE A 112 -16.19 -2.41 -4.87
C PHE A 112 -15.66 -0.98 -4.91
N VAL A 113 -14.75 -0.70 -3.98
CA VAL A 113 -13.86 0.46 -4.03
C VAL A 113 -12.45 -0.01 -3.71
N GLY A 114 -11.53 0.17 -4.64
CA GLY A 114 -10.13 -0.19 -4.42
C GLY A 114 -9.53 0.61 -3.27
N GLY A 115 -8.70 -0.02 -2.47
CA GLY A 115 -8.01 0.59 -1.34
C GLY A 115 -6.50 0.37 -1.40
N HIS A 116 -5.73 1.34 -0.92
CA HIS A 116 -4.29 1.18 -0.69
C HIS A 116 -3.86 2.03 0.52
N PRO A 117 -3.77 1.44 1.70
CA PRO A 117 -3.16 2.12 2.84
C PRO A 117 -1.66 2.27 2.60
N MET A 118 -1.16 3.52 2.59
CA MET A 118 0.29 3.80 2.47
C MET A 118 1.00 3.50 3.80
N ALA A 119 0.87 2.26 4.25
CA ALA A 119 1.34 1.77 5.54
C ALA A 119 1.94 0.37 5.41
N GLY A 120 2.99 0.09 6.18
CA GLY A 120 3.65 -1.21 6.20
C GLY A 120 4.83 -1.22 7.14
N LYS A 121 5.36 -2.41 7.40
CA LYS A 121 6.57 -2.66 8.17
C LYS A 121 7.42 -3.73 7.45
N GLU A 122 8.64 -3.92 7.90
CA GLU A 122 9.53 -4.97 7.39
C GLU A 122 9.10 -6.37 7.90
N GLU A 123 8.46 -6.42 9.07
CA GLU A 123 7.94 -7.65 9.68
C GLU A 123 6.67 -8.12 8.99
N ARG A 124 6.42 -9.43 9.08
CA ARG A 124 5.29 -10.11 8.45
C ARG A 124 4.50 -10.94 9.46
N GLY A 125 3.33 -11.40 9.04
CA GLY A 125 2.49 -12.27 9.87
C GLY A 125 1.55 -11.48 10.77
N VAL A 126 0.68 -12.22 11.46
CA VAL A 126 -0.30 -11.64 12.39
C VAL A 126 0.35 -11.14 13.68
N GLU A 127 1.52 -11.71 14.05
CA GLU A 127 2.31 -11.31 15.22
C GLU A 127 2.87 -9.89 15.10
N ALA A 128 3.09 -9.42 13.87
CA ALA A 128 3.56 -8.07 13.60
C ALA A 128 2.43 -7.02 13.51
N ALA A 129 1.18 -7.47 13.58
CA ALA A 129 0.01 -6.59 13.51
C ALA A 129 -0.05 -5.62 14.69
N CYS A 130 -0.43 -4.37 14.43
CA CYS A 130 -0.62 -3.36 15.47
C CYS A 130 -1.73 -2.38 15.10
N ALA A 131 -2.45 -1.92 16.10
CA ALA A 131 -3.60 -1.03 15.93
C ALA A 131 -3.23 0.36 15.38
N GLU A 132 -1.98 0.79 15.54
CA GLU A 132 -1.48 2.11 15.18
C GLU A 132 -0.94 2.18 13.74
N LEU A 133 -0.96 1.07 13.00
CA LEU A 133 -0.32 0.98 11.68
C LEU A 133 -0.78 2.05 10.69
N PHE A 134 -2.06 2.43 10.78
CA PHE A 134 -2.71 3.37 9.85
C PHE A 134 -2.73 4.82 10.34
N GLN A 135 -2.36 5.09 11.59
CA GLN A 135 -2.44 6.44 12.17
C GLN A 135 -1.59 7.44 11.41
N GLY A 136 -2.22 8.52 10.94
CA GLY A 136 -1.58 9.57 10.14
C GLY A 136 -1.09 9.11 8.77
N ARG A 137 -1.53 7.94 8.29
CA ARG A 137 -1.15 7.42 6.97
C ARG A 137 -2.22 7.72 5.94
N VAL A 138 -1.79 8.11 4.76
CA VAL A 138 -2.68 8.24 3.60
C VAL A 138 -3.26 6.87 3.27
N TRP A 139 -4.57 6.84 3.01
CA TRP A 139 -5.26 5.68 2.48
C TRP A 139 -5.93 6.07 1.17
N ALA A 140 -5.36 5.62 0.06
CA ALA A 140 -5.88 5.89 -1.26
C ALA A 140 -7.11 5.02 -1.54
N PHE A 141 -8.16 5.63 -2.10
CA PHE A 141 -9.37 4.97 -2.58
C PHE A 141 -9.55 5.22 -4.07
N THR A 142 -9.82 4.14 -4.80
CA THR A 142 -10.01 4.16 -6.25
C THR A 142 -11.36 3.53 -6.58
N PRO A 143 -12.45 4.33 -6.67
CA PRO A 143 -13.76 3.82 -7.03
C PRO A 143 -13.77 3.31 -8.48
N VAL A 144 -14.63 2.32 -8.78
CA VAL A 144 -14.89 1.87 -10.15
C VAL A 144 -15.61 2.97 -10.94
N GLN A 145 -16.58 3.62 -10.28
CA GLN A 145 -17.31 4.78 -10.82
C GLN A 145 -17.32 5.91 -9.80
N ALA A 146 -17.32 7.16 -10.26
CA ALA A 146 -17.31 8.34 -9.40
C ALA A 146 -18.45 8.35 -8.35
N GLY A 147 -19.61 7.76 -8.69
CA GLY A 147 -20.77 7.68 -7.79
C GLY A 147 -20.63 6.66 -6.65
N ASP A 148 -19.69 5.71 -6.73
CA ASP A 148 -19.55 4.63 -5.73
C ASP A 148 -19.24 5.18 -4.35
N MET A 149 -18.47 6.28 -4.26
CA MET A 149 -18.12 6.97 -3.01
C MET A 149 -19.34 7.56 -2.29
N ALA A 150 -20.45 7.78 -2.97
CA ALA A 150 -21.66 8.37 -2.40
C ALA A 150 -22.58 7.33 -1.72
N ARG A 151 -22.33 6.04 -1.90
CA ARG A 151 -23.12 4.97 -1.28
C ARG A 151 -23.01 5.01 0.22
N THR A 152 -24.13 4.72 0.89
CA THR A 152 -24.22 4.73 2.37
C THR A 152 -23.26 3.73 3.01
N GLU A 153 -23.14 2.54 2.43
CA GLU A 153 -22.29 1.47 2.91
C GLU A 153 -20.80 1.88 2.86
N PHE A 154 -20.40 2.51 1.75
CA PHE A 154 -19.03 2.99 1.63
C PHE A 154 -18.73 4.16 2.58
N ARG A 155 -19.67 5.10 2.75
CA ARG A 155 -19.52 6.18 3.74
C ARG A 155 -19.37 5.65 5.18
N GLN A 156 -20.11 4.59 5.55
CA GLN A 156 -19.91 3.93 6.84
C GLN A 156 -18.53 3.31 6.98
N PHE A 157 -18.02 2.67 5.93
CA PHE A 157 -16.65 2.16 5.92
C PHE A 157 -15.62 3.28 6.05
N LEU A 158 -15.79 4.37 5.29
CA LEU A 158 -14.91 5.53 5.33
C LEU A 158 -14.83 6.17 6.73
N GLN A 159 -15.95 6.24 7.46
CA GLN A 159 -15.96 6.68 8.86
C GLN A 159 -15.07 5.80 9.76
N TRP A 160 -15.02 4.49 9.50
CA TRP A 160 -14.10 3.61 10.23
C TRP A 160 -12.66 3.84 9.84
N VAL A 161 -12.37 4.09 8.57
CA VAL A 161 -11.02 4.46 8.10
C VAL A 161 -10.52 5.73 8.78
N GLU A 162 -11.38 6.74 8.92
CA GLU A 162 -11.06 7.97 9.66
C GLU A 162 -10.88 7.73 11.16
N ARG A 163 -11.76 6.91 11.78
CA ARG A 163 -11.66 6.55 13.21
C ARG A 163 -10.38 5.79 13.56
N VAL A 164 -9.86 4.97 12.67
CA VAL A 164 -8.55 4.31 12.87
C VAL A 164 -7.37 5.26 12.64
N GLY A 165 -7.65 6.54 12.33
CA GLY A 165 -6.66 7.60 12.20
C GLY A 165 -6.00 7.68 10.84
N ALA A 166 -6.51 7.01 9.81
CA ALA A 166 -6.01 7.13 8.45
C ALA A 166 -6.55 8.38 7.75
N LEU A 167 -5.84 8.85 6.74
CA LEU A 167 -6.17 10.03 5.93
C LEU A 167 -6.67 9.59 4.55
N PRO A 168 -7.99 9.53 4.31
CA PRO A 168 -8.53 9.06 3.05
C PRO A 168 -8.27 10.07 1.92
N VAL A 169 -7.86 9.57 0.76
CA VAL A 169 -7.67 10.33 -0.47
C VAL A 169 -8.30 9.55 -1.62
N VAL A 170 -9.12 10.21 -2.43
CA VAL A 170 -9.78 9.59 -3.58
C VAL A 170 -9.09 10.03 -4.86
N LEU A 171 -8.75 9.05 -5.72
CA LEU A 171 -8.13 9.30 -7.02
C LEU A 171 -8.52 8.18 -8.00
N ASP A 172 -8.28 8.43 -9.29
CA ASP A 172 -8.43 7.40 -10.33
C ASP A 172 -7.38 6.29 -10.20
N ALA A 173 -7.72 5.06 -10.55
CA ALA A 173 -6.83 3.91 -10.43
C ALA A 173 -5.55 4.06 -11.28
N SER A 174 -5.65 4.67 -12.47
CA SER A 174 -4.50 4.91 -13.36
C SER A 174 -3.61 6.04 -12.82
N GLU A 175 -4.20 7.08 -12.23
CA GLU A 175 -3.47 8.14 -11.54
C GLU A 175 -2.74 7.61 -10.31
N HIS A 176 -3.41 6.74 -9.52
CA HIS A 176 -2.80 6.04 -8.41
C HIS A 176 -1.54 5.31 -8.85
N ASP A 177 -1.64 4.44 -9.86
CA ASP A 177 -0.54 3.58 -10.31
C ASP A 177 0.63 4.39 -10.89
N ARG A 178 0.33 5.48 -11.62
CA ARG A 178 1.35 6.41 -12.09
C ARG A 178 2.06 7.12 -10.94
N THR A 179 1.31 7.59 -9.95
CA THR A 179 1.86 8.26 -8.77
C THR A 179 2.68 7.29 -7.93
N ALA A 180 2.18 6.09 -7.66
CA ALA A 180 2.89 5.06 -6.90
C ALA A 180 4.19 4.62 -7.60
N ALA A 181 4.22 4.60 -8.93
CA ALA A 181 5.45 4.32 -9.68
C ALA A 181 6.57 5.32 -9.37
N LEU A 182 6.23 6.60 -9.22
CA LEU A 182 7.20 7.66 -8.92
C LEU A 182 7.55 7.76 -7.44
N THR A 183 6.58 7.59 -6.55
CA THR A 183 6.73 7.88 -5.11
C THR A 183 7.08 6.68 -4.25
N SER A 184 6.91 5.46 -4.78
CA SER A 184 7.16 4.20 -4.07
C SER A 184 8.04 3.25 -4.87
N HIS A 185 7.65 2.92 -6.11
CA HIS A 185 8.31 1.86 -6.87
C HIS A 185 9.69 2.29 -7.38
N LEU A 186 9.82 3.52 -7.88
CA LEU A 186 11.12 4.07 -8.28
C LEU A 186 12.10 4.21 -7.11
N PRO A 187 11.74 4.75 -5.93
CA PRO A 187 12.59 4.73 -4.75
C PRO A 187 13.09 3.34 -4.35
N GLN A 188 12.25 2.33 -4.45
CA GLN A 188 12.66 0.94 -4.20
C GLN A 188 13.72 0.47 -5.20
N LEU A 189 13.47 0.69 -6.49
CA LEU A 189 14.43 0.30 -7.55
C LEU A 189 15.75 1.06 -7.42
N ALA A 190 15.71 2.34 -7.08
CA ALA A 190 16.90 3.16 -6.86
C ALA A 190 17.75 2.62 -5.71
N SER A 191 17.10 2.31 -4.58
CA SER A 191 17.74 1.68 -3.42
C SER A 191 18.34 0.33 -3.75
N THR A 192 17.59 -0.51 -4.47
CA THR A 192 18.03 -1.86 -4.87
C THR A 192 19.21 -1.80 -5.84
N ALA A 193 19.16 -0.93 -6.86
CA ALA A 193 20.23 -0.77 -7.83
C ALA A 193 21.53 -0.24 -7.18
N LEU A 194 21.41 0.73 -6.26
CA LEU A 194 22.54 1.24 -5.50
C LEU A 194 23.17 0.13 -4.65
N ALA A 195 22.38 -0.63 -3.91
CA ALA A 195 22.85 -1.71 -3.06
C ALA A 195 23.52 -2.83 -3.87
N ALA A 196 22.96 -3.20 -5.03
CA ALA A 196 23.53 -4.20 -5.92
C ALA A 196 24.91 -3.75 -6.47
N MET A 197 25.00 -2.49 -6.95
CA MET A 197 26.27 -1.93 -7.41
C MET A 197 27.33 -1.92 -6.31
N LEU A 198 26.94 -1.59 -5.08
CA LEU A 198 27.87 -1.58 -3.94
C LEU A 198 28.30 -3.00 -3.52
N GLN A 199 27.43 -3.98 -3.63
CA GLN A 199 27.78 -5.40 -3.38
C GLN A 199 28.84 -5.89 -4.36
N ASP A 200 28.73 -5.49 -5.64
CA ASP A 200 29.74 -5.83 -6.66
C ASP A 200 31.07 -5.10 -6.41
N ALA A 201 31.04 -3.85 -5.95
CA ALA A 201 32.23 -3.07 -5.63
C ALA A 201 32.91 -3.51 -4.33
N PHE A 202 32.16 -4.04 -3.37
CA PHE A 202 32.62 -4.45 -2.04
C PHE A 202 32.12 -5.85 -1.69
N PRO A 203 32.61 -6.93 -2.32
CA PRO A 203 32.10 -8.28 -2.11
C PRO A 203 32.33 -8.82 -0.68
N GLY A 204 33.22 -8.21 0.08
CA GLY A 204 33.48 -8.50 1.49
C GLY A 204 32.55 -7.82 2.50
N GLY A 205 31.55 -7.07 2.01
CA GLY A 205 30.64 -6.26 2.83
C GLY A 205 30.97 -4.76 2.77
N PRO A 206 30.17 -3.91 3.46
CA PRO A 206 30.31 -2.47 3.38
C PRO A 206 31.70 -2.01 3.87
N PRO A 207 32.34 -1.03 3.21
CA PRO A 207 33.62 -0.50 3.64
C PRO A 207 33.46 0.23 4.97
N THR A 208 34.56 0.33 5.75
CA THR A 208 34.55 1.06 7.03
C THR A 208 34.21 2.55 6.83
N LEU A 209 34.59 3.14 5.69
CA LEU A 209 34.29 4.50 5.34
C LEU A 209 32.88 4.61 4.72
N HIS A 210 31.84 4.70 5.56
CA HIS A 210 30.48 4.99 5.16
C HIS A 210 29.76 5.84 6.21
N GLY A 211 28.78 6.64 5.77
CA GLY A 211 27.97 7.49 6.65
C GLY A 211 26.50 7.06 6.68
N PRO A 212 25.66 7.69 7.54
CA PRO A 212 24.24 7.39 7.65
C PRO A 212 23.47 7.54 6.33
N GLY A 213 23.89 8.45 5.44
CA GLY A 213 23.24 8.61 4.14
C GLY A 213 23.28 7.34 3.28
N LEU A 214 24.32 6.51 3.38
CA LEU A 214 24.35 5.23 2.69
C LEU A 214 23.32 4.25 3.25
N ALA A 215 23.19 4.17 4.58
CA ALA A 215 22.21 3.34 5.24
C ALA A 215 20.76 3.75 4.87
N ASP A 216 20.48 5.04 4.83
CA ASP A 216 19.16 5.57 4.42
C ASP A 216 18.85 5.21 2.96
N MET A 217 19.81 5.39 2.05
CA MET A 217 19.64 5.13 0.62
C MET A 217 19.53 3.65 0.28
N THR A 218 20.06 2.74 1.10
CA THR A 218 20.02 1.28 0.86
C THR A 218 18.97 0.56 1.71
N ARG A 219 18.27 1.25 2.61
CA ARG A 219 17.31 0.64 3.53
C ARG A 219 16.21 -0.14 2.84
N LEU A 220 15.64 0.40 1.76
CA LEU A 220 14.56 -0.25 1.02
C LEU A 220 15.02 -1.54 0.31
N ALA A 221 16.30 -1.69 -0.01
CA ALA A 221 16.84 -2.89 -0.67
C ALA A 221 16.69 -4.18 0.16
N ARG A 222 16.34 -4.09 1.45
CA ARG A 222 16.02 -5.23 2.31
C ARG A 222 14.68 -5.90 1.98
N SER A 223 13.83 -5.25 1.20
CA SER A 223 12.52 -5.78 0.84
C SER A 223 12.64 -7.03 -0.04
N SER A 224 11.84 -8.05 0.25
CA SER A 224 11.80 -9.29 -0.54
C SER A 224 11.24 -9.05 -1.93
N PHE A 225 11.85 -9.66 -2.95
CA PHE A 225 11.39 -9.62 -4.34
C PHE A 225 9.94 -10.12 -4.51
N ASP A 226 9.49 -11.08 -3.71
CA ASP A 226 8.14 -11.65 -3.82
C ASP A 226 7.02 -10.60 -3.69
N ILE A 227 7.24 -9.55 -2.88
CA ILE A 227 6.30 -8.43 -2.77
C ILE A 227 6.30 -7.59 -4.06
N TRP A 228 7.47 -7.43 -4.67
CA TRP A 228 7.69 -6.57 -5.82
C TRP A 228 7.33 -7.21 -7.15
N ALA A 229 7.35 -8.55 -7.23
CA ALA A 229 7.02 -9.29 -8.44
C ALA A 229 5.62 -8.92 -8.98
N ASP A 230 4.60 -8.94 -8.13
CA ASP A 230 3.24 -8.57 -8.50
C ASP A 230 3.12 -7.08 -8.88
N ILE A 231 3.82 -6.20 -8.14
CA ILE A 231 3.85 -4.76 -8.40
C ILE A 231 4.45 -4.47 -9.78
N PHE A 232 5.60 -5.08 -10.09
CA PHE A 232 6.26 -4.89 -11.39
C PHE A 232 5.46 -5.51 -12.54
N ASP A 233 4.71 -6.57 -12.30
CA ASP A 233 3.84 -7.15 -13.32
C ASP A 233 2.62 -6.28 -13.61
N THR A 234 1.94 -5.81 -12.57
CA THR A 234 0.69 -5.05 -12.70
C THR A 234 0.88 -3.56 -12.98
N ASN A 235 2.09 -2.99 -12.75
CA ASN A 235 2.40 -1.58 -13.00
C ASN A 235 3.65 -1.36 -13.87
N ARG A 236 3.99 -2.34 -14.68
CA ARG A 236 5.25 -2.39 -15.48
C ARG A 236 5.49 -1.14 -16.31
N GLN A 237 4.48 -0.66 -17.03
CA GLN A 237 4.63 0.48 -17.95
C GLN A 237 4.97 1.77 -17.19
N ASN A 238 4.25 2.07 -16.12
CA ASN A 238 4.50 3.27 -15.31
C ASN A 238 5.86 3.19 -14.59
N VAL A 239 6.23 2.00 -14.10
CA VAL A 239 7.53 1.78 -13.44
C VAL A 239 8.68 1.97 -14.44
N SER A 240 8.55 1.42 -15.66
CA SER A 240 9.55 1.59 -16.72
C SER A 240 9.70 3.07 -17.09
N ALA A 241 8.60 3.78 -17.31
CA ALA A 241 8.63 5.21 -17.63
C ALA A 241 9.27 6.06 -16.52
N ALA A 242 8.95 5.76 -15.25
CA ALA A 242 9.57 6.43 -14.10
C ALA A 242 11.10 6.18 -14.05
N LEU A 243 11.52 4.93 -14.30
CA LEU A 243 12.93 4.56 -14.33
C LEU A 243 13.67 5.25 -15.49
N GLU A 244 13.08 5.31 -16.68
CA GLU A 244 13.65 6.02 -17.82
C GLU A 244 13.85 7.51 -17.54
N ALA A 245 12.85 8.17 -16.94
CA ALA A 245 12.94 9.57 -16.55
C ALA A 245 14.08 9.81 -15.53
N TRP A 246 14.22 8.92 -14.54
CA TRP A 246 15.29 8.99 -13.56
C TRP A 246 16.66 8.77 -14.18
N MET A 247 16.80 7.77 -15.06
CA MET A 247 18.03 7.50 -15.80
C MET A 247 18.45 8.70 -16.68
N ALA A 248 17.50 9.47 -17.23
CA ALA A 248 17.81 10.68 -17.98
C ALA A 248 18.51 11.72 -17.09
N ILE A 249 17.99 11.97 -15.88
CA ILE A 249 18.63 12.88 -14.90
C ILE A 249 20.04 12.39 -14.50
N LEU A 250 20.22 11.07 -14.31
CA LEU A 250 21.54 10.51 -13.99
C LEU A 250 22.54 10.70 -15.14
N ARG A 251 22.10 10.53 -16.40
CA ARG A 251 22.95 10.78 -17.58
C ARG A 251 23.33 12.25 -17.68
N ASP A 252 22.41 13.17 -17.41
CA ASP A 252 22.67 14.61 -17.43
C ASP A 252 23.69 15.00 -16.35
N LEU A 253 23.54 14.48 -15.13
CA LEU A 253 24.49 14.66 -14.03
C LEU A 253 25.88 14.12 -14.40
N HIS A 254 25.95 12.90 -14.93
CA HIS A 254 27.20 12.29 -15.36
C HIS A 254 27.88 13.14 -16.44
N ALA A 255 27.14 13.56 -17.47
CA ALA A 255 27.65 14.38 -18.55
C ALA A 255 28.14 15.78 -18.09
N ALA A 256 27.42 16.37 -17.12
CA ALA A 256 27.81 17.66 -16.54
C ALA A 256 29.07 17.54 -15.69
N LEU A 257 29.19 16.49 -14.85
CA LEU A 257 30.40 16.19 -14.09
C LEU A 257 31.62 15.95 -14.99
N ALA A 258 31.47 15.09 -16.01
CA ALA A 258 32.55 14.75 -16.93
C ALA A 258 33.10 15.96 -17.71
N LYS A 259 32.27 16.98 -17.95
CA LYS A 259 32.60 18.21 -18.68
C LYS A 259 32.87 19.44 -17.80
N GLY A 260 32.84 19.30 -16.47
CA GLY A 260 32.99 20.39 -15.52
C GLY A 260 31.90 21.48 -15.61
N ARG A 261 30.68 21.15 -16.07
CA ARG A 261 29.58 22.12 -16.26
C ARG A 261 28.82 22.36 -14.94
N GLU A 262 29.41 23.19 -14.08
CA GLU A 262 28.88 23.48 -12.73
C GLU A 262 27.46 24.07 -12.75
N THR A 263 27.14 24.92 -13.72
CA THR A 263 25.82 25.56 -13.85
C THR A 263 24.71 24.53 -14.05
N ASP A 264 24.98 23.47 -14.82
CA ASP A 264 24.00 22.39 -15.08
C ASP A 264 23.77 21.58 -13.79
N ILE A 265 24.83 21.29 -13.05
CA ILE A 265 24.75 20.59 -11.76
C ILE A 265 23.94 21.43 -10.77
N ARG A 266 24.24 22.74 -10.64
CA ARG A 266 23.49 23.66 -9.76
C ARG A 266 22.00 23.69 -10.09
N SER A 267 21.64 23.68 -11.36
CA SER A 267 20.23 23.66 -11.79
C SER A 267 19.50 22.41 -11.30
N ILE A 268 20.14 21.24 -11.37
CA ILE A 268 19.54 19.99 -10.87
C ILE A 268 19.38 20.03 -9.36
N PHE A 269 20.40 20.51 -8.63
CA PHE A 269 20.35 20.64 -7.17
C PHE A 269 19.26 21.60 -6.71
N ALA A 270 19.11 22.76 -7.37
CA ALA A 270 18.07 23.74 -7.04
C ALA A 270 16.65 23.15 -7.20
N ARG A 271 16.40 22.38 -8.28
CA ARG A 271 15.10 21.69 -8.46
C ARG A 271 14.87 20.65 -7.38
N ALA A 272 15.88 19.88 -7.00
CA ALA A 272 15.79 18.87 -5.96
C ALA A 272 15.49 19.49 -4.58
N GLU A 273 16.16 20.62 -4.26
CA GLU A 273 15.93 21.36 -3.00
C GLU A 273 14.49 21.87 -2.88
N LEU A 274 13.93 22.44 -3.96
CA LEU A 274 12.53 22.89 -3.99
C LEU A 274 11.56 21.75 -3.68
N PHE A 275 11.75 20.58 -4.28
CA PHE A 275 10.92 19.43 -4.00
C PHE A 275 11.06 18.93 -2.55
N ALA A 276 12.30 18.81 -2.07
CA ALA A 276 12.56 18.35 -0.70
C ALA A 276 11.98 19.32 0.36
N ALA A 277 12.03 20.63 0.11
CA ALA A 277 11.42 21.64 0.97
C ALA A 277 9.89 21.47 1.03
N SER A 278 9.23 21.27 -0.13
CA SER A 278 7.77 21.09 -0.18
C SER A 278 7.29 19.84 0.57
N MET A 279 8.09 18.78 0.62
CA MET A 279 7.77 17.56 1.39
C MET A 279 7.76 17.81 2.91
N ARG A 280 8.61 18.70 3.41
CA ARG A 280 8.67 19.07 4.85
C ARG A 280 7.45 19.87 5.27
N THR A 281 7.03 20.85 4.47
CA THR A 281 5.87 21.71 4.75
C THR A 281 4.58 20.90 4.86
N ARG A 282 4.33 19.99 3.91
CA ARG A 282 3.15 19.10 3.95
C ARG A 282 3.12 18.18 5.17
N ARG A 283 4.28 17.73 5.66
CA ARG A 283 4.37 16.88 6.85
C ARG A 283 4.00 17.64 8.12
N THR A 284 4.36 18.91 8.21
CA THR A 284 4.04 19.78 9.36
C THR A 284 2.54 20.13 9.37
N GLU A 285 1.96 20.52 8.22
CA GLU A 285 0.53 20.81 8.09
C GLU A 285 -0.35 19.58 8.41
N SER A 286 0.07 18.38 8.02
CA SER A 286 -0.64 17.14 8.36
C SER A 286 -0.57 16.79 9.84
N GLN A 287 0.50 17.20 10.55
CA GLN A 287 0.63 17.01 11.99
C GLN A 287 -0.18 18.05 12.78
N ASP A 288 -0.22 19.29 12.32
CA ASP A 288 -0.97 20.37 12.98
C ASP A 288 -2.48 20.17 12.86
N ASN A 289 -2.98 19.61 11.75
CA ASN A 289 -4.40 19.25 11.58
C ASN A 289 -4.86 18.04 12.41
N LEU A 290 -3.96 17.30 13.06
CA LEU A 290 -4.28 16.19 13.96
C LEU A 290 -4.52 16.64 15.41
N PHE A 291 -4.24 17.92 15.72
CA PHE A 291 -4.37 18.49 17.07
C PHE A 291 -5.39 19.64 17.15
N THR A 292 -6.12 19.93 16.06
CA THR A 292 -7.27 20.85 16.03
C THR A 292 -8.55 20.08 15.80
#